data_10771cd51a1546dac65200af74904f36
#
_entry.id   10771cd51a1546dac65200af74904f36
#
_cell.length_a   1.000
_cell.length_b   1.000
_cell.length_c   1.000
_cell.angle_alpha   90.00
_cell.angle_beta   90.00
_cell.angle_gamma   90.00
#
_symmetry.space_group_name_H-M   'P 1'
#
loop_
_entity.id
_entity.type
_entity.pdbx_description
1 polymer ?
#
loop_
_entity_poly.entity_id
_entity_poly.type
_entity_poly.pdbx_seq_one_letter_code
_entity_poly.pdbx_strand_id
1 'polypeptide(L)'
;MELMNTIEKLMTVPTLNDWSRGFLESVKEQLGRRGKLSDKQIGIVKKIEAENGDEAQRSREKWIASYDEEKRQIAKICATYYHANGDYYRRMASQVLTEPDFIPSEKQWKAMCDNKYAAKVIKATFDEPLFPAGSLISMRSSAPWRIKNSSPQGIFLVVETDAQPVISACKGAKIYKVMPVGSAETFMVEERHIKKMKKV
;
A
#
# COMPACT_ATOMS: atom_id res chain seq x y z
N MET A 1 -35.70 -20.66 -15.70
CA MET A 1 -36.16 -19.31 -15.32
C MET A 1 -35.12 -18.58 -14.45
N GLU A 2 -34.54 -19.23 -13.45
CA GLU A 2 -33.61 -18.61 -12.51
C GLU A 2 -32.36 -18.01 -13.18
N LEU A 3 -31.69 -18.76 -14.06
CA LEU A 3 -30.47 -18.30 -14.74
C LEU A 3 -30.71 -17.09 -15.67
N MET A 4 -31.85 -17.03 -16.36
CA MET A 4 -32.22 -15.90 -17.20
C MET A 4 -32.39 -14.64 -16.36
N ASN A 5 -33.11 -14.75 -15.23
CA ASN A 5 -33.31 -13.63 -14.29
C ASN A 5 -31.97 -13.12 -13.73
N THR A 6 -31.06 -14.05 -13.39
CA THR A 6 -29.70 -13.68 -12.92
C THR A 6 -28.95 -12.89 -14.01
N ILE A 7 -28.95 -13.36 -15.26
CA ILE A 7 -28.30 -12.66 -16.38
C ILE A 7 -28.89 -11.27 -16.58
N GLU A 8 -30.20 -11.14 -16.62
CA GLU A 8 -30.89 -9.86 -16.79
C GLU A 8 -30.57 -8.87 -15.67
N LYS A 9 -30.60 -9.34 -14.42
CA LYS A 9 -30.23 -8.54 -13.27
C LYS A 9 -28.78 -8.06 -13.34
N LEU A 10 -27.84 -8.93 -13.70
CA LEU A 10 -26.43 -8.56 -13.86
C LEU A 10 -26.23 -7.51 -14.95
N MET A 11 -26.99 -7.58 -16.05
CA MET A 11 -26.90 -6.60 -17.13
C MET A 11 -27.32 -5.17 -16.71
N THR A 12 -28.09 -5.01 -15.64
CA THR A 12 -28.46 -3.69 -15.10
C THR A 12 -27.37 -3.06 -14.25
N VAL A 13 -26.31 -3.80 -13.87
CA VAL A 13 -25.23 -3.30 -13.03
C VAL A 13 -24.38 -2.26 -13.77
N PRO A 14 -24.31 -0.99 -13.31
CA PRO A 14 -23.59 0.06 -14.03
C PRO A 14 -22.09 -0.17 -14.13
N THR A 15 -21.50 -0.82 -13.12
CA THR A 15 -20.05 -1.06 -13.01
C THR A 15 -19.57 -2.30 -13.76
N LEU A 16 -20.46 -2.97 -14.50
CA LEU A 16 -20.11 -4.14 -15.29
C LEU A 16 -19.16 -3.74 -16.44
N ASN A 17 -18.02 -4.40 -16.55
CA ASN A 17 -17.08 -4.14 -17.63
C ASN A 17 -17.63 -4.60 -19.00
N ASP A 18 -17.11 -4.03 -20.10
CA ASP A 18 -17.60 -4.26 -21.48
C ASP A 18 -17.54 -5.73 -21.87
N TRP A 19 -16.49 -6.44 -21.50
CA TRP A 19 -16.36 -7.87 -21.78
C TRP A 19 -17.47 -8.68 -21.10
N SER A 20 -17.71 -8.45 -19.81
CA SER A 20 -18.76 -9.14 -19.05
C SER A 20 -20.14 -8.82 -19.59
N ARG A 21 -20.38 -7.57 -19.99
CA ARG A 21 -21.64 -7.13 -20.62
C ARG A 21 -21.87 -7.86 -21.94
N GLY A 22 -20.90 -7.85 -22.85
CA GLY A 22 -21.01 -8.55 -24.14
C GLY A 22 -21.14 -10.06 -23.99
N PHE A 23 -20.46 -10.66 -22.99
CA PHE A 23 -20.62 -12.08 -22.68
C PHE A 23 -22.05 -12.38 -22.21
N LEU A 24 -22.60 -11.61 -21.25
CA LEU A 24 -23.97 -11.80 -20.75
C LEU A 24 -25.01 -11.61 -21.85
N GLU A 25 -24.86 -10.67 -22.76
CA GLU A 25 -25.72 -10.49 -23.93
C GLU A 25 -25.72 -11.74 -24.82
N SER A 26 -24.52 -12.24 -25.15
CA SER A 26 -24.36 -13.44 -25.97
C SER A 26 -24.99 -14.69 -25.33
N VAL A 27 -24.78 -14.93 -24.04
CA VAL A 27 -25.34 -16.09 -23.36
C VAL A 27 -26.85 -15.95 -23.12
N LYS A 28 -27.38 -14.71 -22.95
CA LYS A 28 -28.82 -14.41 -22.90
C LYS A 28 -29.49 -14.83 -24.18
N GLU A 29 -28.95 -14.39 -25.33
CA GLU A 29 -29.47 -14.75 -26.66
C GLU A 29 -29.43 -16.27 -26.91
N GLN A 30 -28.28 -16.90 -26.54
CA GLN A 30 -28.15 -18.36 -26.69
C GLN A 30 -29.15 -19.12 -25.78
N LEU A 31 -29.34 -18.67 -24.53
CA LEU A 31 -30.31 -19.29 -23.62
C LEU A 31 -31.75 -19.16 -24.17
N GLY A 32 -32.11 -17.99 -24.72
CA GLY A 32 -33.40 -17.77 -25.37
C GLY A 32 -33.64 -18.66 -26.59
N ARG A 33 -32.60 -18.89 -27.42
CA ARG A 33 -32.70 -19.73 -28.63
C ARG A 33 -32.65 -21.23 -28.35
N ARG A 34 -31.78 -21.69 -27.44
CA ARG A 34 -31.48 -23.11 -27.23
C ARG A 34 -31.99 -23.67 -25.92
N GLY A 35 -32.50 -22.83 -25.03
CA GLY A 35 -32.99 -23.21 -23.69
C GLY A 35 -31.91 -23.69 -22.72
N LYS A 36 -30.62 -23.73 -23.11
CA LYS A 36 -29.53 -24.22 -22.30
C LYS A 36 -28.19 -23.55 -22.61
N LEU A 37 -27.33 -23.46 -21.60
CA LEU A 37 -25.93 -23.06 -21.70
C LEU A 37 -25.01 -24.25 -21.38
N SER A 38 -23.77 -24.18 -21.80
CA SER A 38 -22.74 -25.14 -21.37
C SER A 38 -22.30 -24.89 -19.93
N ASP A 39 -21.75 -25.90 -19.27
CA ASP A 39 -21.23 -25.79 -17.89
C ASP A 39 -20.15 -24.69 -17.77
N LYS A 40 -19.31 -24.54 -18.81
CA LYS A 40 -18.31 -23.45 -18.86
C LYS A 40 -18.97 -22.08 -18.87
N GLN A 41 -20.03 -21.89 -19.67
CA GLN A 41 -20.76 -20.63 -19.72
C GLN A 41 -21.47 -20.34 -18.40
N ILE A 42 -22.10 -21.33 -17.78
CA ILE A 42 -22.74 -21.23 -16.47
C ILE A 42 -21.67 -20.84 -15.42
N GLY A 43 -20.49 -21.46 -15.46
CA GLY A 43 -19.37 -21.12 -14.57
C GLY A 43 -18.92 -19.66 -14.69
N ILE A 44 -18.89 -19.13 -15.91
CA ILE A 44 -18.55 -17.71 -16.16
C ILE A 44 -19.67 -16.79 -15.64
N VAL A 45 -20.94 -17.11 -15.89
CA VAL A 45 -22.08 -16.33 -15.34
C VAL A 45 -22.01 -16.26 -13.81
N LYS A 46 -21.81 -17.40 -13.16
CA LYS A 46 -21.64 -17.47 -11.68
C LYS A 46 -20.46 -16.64 -11.18
N LYS A 47 -19.36 -16.63 -11.94
CA LYS A 47 -18.20 -15.78 -11.58
C LYS A 47 -18.53 -14.30 -11.69
N ILE A 48 -19.20 -13.88 -12.77
CA ILE A 48 -19.67 -12.50 -12.95
C ILE A 48 -20.65 -12.11 -11.84
N GLU A 49 -21.56 -13.01 -11.45
CA GLU A 49 -22.51 -12.82 -10.35
C GLU A 49 -21.78 -12.64 -9.00
N ALA A 50 -20.80 -13.49 -8.71
CA ALA A 50 -20.01 -13.39 -7.48
C ALA A 50 -19.20 -12.09 -7.41
N GLU A 51 -18.81 -11.52 -8.55
CA GLU A 51 -18.03 -10.27 -8.63
C GLU A 51 -18.88 -9.00 -8.68
N ASN A 52 -20.13 -9.09 -9.18
CA ASN A 52 -20.98 -7.92 -9.49
C ASN A 52 -22.42 -8.02 -8.98
N GLY A 53 -22.83 -9.14 -8.41
CA GLY A 53 -24.17 -9.34 -7.87
C GLY A 53 -24.43 -8.52 -6.60
N ASP A 54 -25.66 -8.58 -6.08
CA ASP A 54 -26.09 -7.80 -4.91
C ASP A 54 -25.20 -7.98 -3.69
N GLU A 55 -24.72 -9.19 -3.46
CA GLU A 55 -23.85 -9.49 -2.31
C GLU A 55 -22.48 -8.80 -2.48
N ALA A 56 -21.91 -8.83 -3.68
CA ALA A 56 -20.66 -8.13 -3.99
C ALA A 56 -20.84 -6.60 -3.89
N GLN A 57 -21.98 -6.07 -4.33
CA GLN A 57 -22.30 -4.65 -4.21
C GLN A 57 -22.44 -4.24 -2.73
N ARG A 58 -23.20 -4.97 -1.94
CA ARG A 58 -23.34 -4.73 -0.49
C ARG A 58 -22.01 -4.81 0.24
N SER A 59 -21.15 -5.76 -0.13
CA SER A 59 -19.79 -5.87 0.44
C SER A 59 -18.95 -4.66 0.09
N ARG A 60 -19.04 -4.16 -1.16
CA ARG A 60 -18.35 -2.96 -1.62
C ARG A 60 -18.82 -1.71 -0.88
N GLU A 61 -20.14 -1.55 -0.72
CA GLU A 61 -20.73 -0.43 0.03
C GLU A 61 -20.28 -0.45 1.50
N LYS A 62 -20.31 -1.64 2.15
CA LYS A 62 -19.80 -1.81 3.51
C LYS A 62 -18.32 -1.45 3.61
N TRP A 63 -17.53 -1.86 2.64
CA TRP A 63 -16.11 -1.53 2.60
C TRP A 63 -15.89 -0.01 2.49
N ILE A 64 -16.58 0.64 1.55
CA ILE A 64 -16.50 2.11 1.37
C ILE A 64 -16.89 2.82 2.67
N ALA A 65 -17.98 2.42 3.30
CA ALA A 65 -18.44 2.99 4.58
C ALA A 65 -17.45 2.77 5.73
N SER A 66 -16.69 1.67 5.70
CA SER A 66 -15.68 1.34 6.71
C SER A 66 -14.29 1.93 6.41
N TYR A 67 -14.10 2.54 5.24
CA TYR A 67 -12.81 3.10 4.82
C TYR A 67 -12.59 4.47 5.45
N ASP A 68 -12.06 4.45 6.67
CA ASP A 68 -11.78 5.61 7.51
C ASP A 68 -10.40 6.24 7.22
N GLU A 69 -10.08 7.30 7.95
CA GLU A 69 -8.80 8.00 7.80
C GLU A 69 -7.61 7.14 8.23
N GLU A 70 -7.79 6.22 9.18
CA GLU A 70 -6.73 5.29 9.59
C GLU A 70 -6.33 4.36 8.43
N LYS A 71 -7.32 3.74 7.77
CA LYS A 71 -7.08 2.90 6.59
C LYS A 71 -6.46 3.70 5.43
N ARG A 72 -6.88 4.95 5.27
CA ARG A 72 -6.32 5.87 4.27
C ARG A 72 -4.85 6.19 4.55
N GLN A 73 -4.52 6.47 5.80
CA GLN A 73 -3.14 6.73 6.23
C GLN A 73 -2.26 5.50 6.03
N ILE A 74 -2.72 4.33 6.44
CA ILE A 74 -2.02 3.06 6.21
C ILE A 74 -1.80 2.83 4.71
N ALA A 75 -2.81 3.07 3.88
CA ALA A 75 -2.69 2.94 2.43
C ALA A 75 -1.64 3.90 1.85
N LYS A 76 -1.59 5.15 2.31
CA LYS A 76 -0.58 6.14 1.88
C LYS A 76 0.83 5.72 2.29
N ILE A 77 1.03 5.23 3.50
CA ILE A 77 2.32 4.72 3.98
C ILE A 77 2.80 3.57 3.10
N CYS A 78 1.94 2.58 2.86
CA CYS A 78 2.28 1.44 2.01
C CYS A 78 2.48 1.85 0.55
N ALA A 79 1.65 2.75 0.02
CA ALA A 79 1.79 3.27 -1.33
C ALA A 79 3.13 3.99 -1.54
N THR A 80 3.57 4.82 -0.57
CA THR A 80 4.87 5.48 -0.60
C THR A 80 6.03 4.47 -0.66
N TYR A 81 5.95 3.42 0.17
CA TYR A 81 6.93 2.34 0.14
C TYR A 81 6.98 1.62 -1.22
N TYR A 82 5.84 1.18 -1.76
CA TYR A 82 5.79 0.46 -3.03
C TYR A 82 6.14 1.36 -4.23
N HIS A 83 5.76 2.63 -4.19
CA HIS A 83 6.13 3.58 -5.23
C HIS A 83 7.66 3.81 -5.29
N ALA A 84 8.33 3.84 -4.14
CA ALA A 84 9.78 4.01 -4.05
C ALA A 84 10.58 2.75 -4.44
N ASN A 85 9.99 1.54 -4.28
CA ASN A 85 10.72 0.27 -4.44
C ASN A 85 10.39 -0.51 -5.72
N GLY A 86 9.61 0.03 -6.65
CA GLY A 86 9.47 -0.53 -7.98
C GLY A 86 8.11 -1.10 -8.37
N ASP A 87 8.04 -2.32 -8.92
CA ASP A 87 6.95 -2.73 -9.81
C ASP A 87 5.68 -3.26 -9.13
N TYR A 88 5.78 -3.74 -7.89
CA TYR A 88 4.62 -4.27 -7.18
C TYR A 88 3.65 -3.16 -6.80
N TYR A 89 2.37 -3.35 -7.12
CA TYR A 89 1.27 -2.41 -6.82
C TYR A 89 1.46 -0.99 -7.35
N ARG A 90 2.41 -0.75 -8.27
CA ARG A 90 2.80 0.58 -8.75
C ARG A 90 1.61 1.43 -9.19
N ARG A 91 0.71 0.86 -10.00
CA ARG A 91 -0.49 1.59 -10.48
C ARG A 91 -1.38 2.00 -9.32
N MET A 92 -1.69 1.07 -8.43
CA MET A 92 -2.55 1.34 -7.27
C MET A 92 -1.87 2.30 -6.28
N ALA A 93 -0.58 2.12 -6.03
CA ALA A 93 0.20 3.03 -5.20
C ALA A 93 0.19 4.46 -5.75
N SER A 94 0.36 4.61 -7.08
CA SER A 94 0.23 5.91 -7.73
C SER A 94 -1.16 6.51 -7.52
N GLN A 95 -2.23 5.76 -7.74
CA GLN A 95 -3.60 6.24 -7.53
C GLN A 95 -3.85 6.70 -6.08
N VAL A 96 -3.43 5.90 -5.10
CA VAL A 96 -3.54 6.26 -3.66
C VAL A 96 -2.81 7.57 -3.33
N LEU A 97 -1.67 7.84 -4.00
CA LEU A 97 -0.86 9.04 -3.72
C LEU A 97 -1.34 10.28 -4.49
N THR A 98 -1.92 10.11 -5.69
CA THR A 98 -2.26 11.22 -6.58
C THR A 98 -3.75 11.56 -6.62
N GLU A 99 -4.63 10.62 -6.28
CA GLU A 99 -6.08 10.76 -6.34
C GLU A 99 -6.66 10.77 -4.92
N PRO A 100 -6.98 11.95 -4.31
CA PRO A 100 -7.42 12.05 -2.91
C PRO A 100 -8.67 11.23 -2.60
N ASP A 101 -9.59 11.11 -3.57
CA ASP A 101 -10.88 10.42 -3.41
C ASP A 101 -10.81 8.93 -3.78
N PHE A 102 -9.65 8.45 -4.21
CA PHE A 102 -9.49 7.05 -4.59
C PHE A 102 -9.59 6.14 -3.35
N ILE A 103 -10.53 5.21 -3.41
CA ILE A 103 -10.71 4.15 -2.43
C ILE A 103 -10.38 2.80 -3.10
N PRO A 104 -9.28 2.15 -2.74
CA PRO A 104 -8.97 0.83 -3.26
C PRO A 104 -10.04 -0.18 -2.81
N SER A 105 -10.32 -1.21 -3.62
CA SER A 105 -11.18 -2.29 -3.16
C SER A 105 -10.57 -3.00 -1.94
N GLU A 106 -11.38 -3.67 -1.14
CA GLU A 106 -10.91 -4.42 0.05
C GLU A 106 -9.77 -5.39 -0.29
N LYS A 107 -9.93 -6.13 -1.40
CA LYS A 107 -8.91 -7.06 -1.91
C LYS A 107 -7.60 -6.36 -2.27
N GLN A 108 -7.69 -5.21 -2.94
CA GLN A 108 -6.52 -4.41 -3.30
C GLN A 108 -5.83 -3.84 -2.06
N TRP A 109 -6.60 -3.28 -1.13
CA TRP A 109 -6.08 -2.74 0.12
C TRP A 109 -5.37 -3.84 0.93
N LYS A 110 -6.01 -4.98 1.16
CA LYS A 110 -5.41 -6.12 1.86
C LYS A 110 -4.14 -6.59 1.18
N ALA A 111 -4.14 -6.73 -0.15
CA ALA A 111 -2.96 -7.16 -0.88
C ALA A 111 -1.76 -6.20 -0.68
N MET A 112 -2.00 -4.89 -0.68
CA MET A 112 -0.94 -3.88 -0.53
C MET A 112 -0.56 -3.66 0.94
N CYS A 113 -1.54 -3.64 1.87
CA CYS A 113 -1.33 -3.18 3.24
C CYS A 113 -1.24 -4.33 4.27
N ASP A 114 -1.80 -5.52 3.96
CA ASP A 114 -1.84 -6.67 4.86
C ASP A 114 -0.87 -7.76 4.41
N ASN A 115 0.42 -7.42 4.39
CA ASN A 115 1.48 -8.35 4.08
C ASN A 115 2.73 -8.09 4.93
N LYS A 116 3.66 -9.04 4.95
CA LYS A 116 4.87 -8.99 5.80
C LYS A 116 5.78 -7.77 5.58
N TYR A 117 5.78 -7.18 4.39
CA TYR A 117 6.60 -6.01 4.08
C TYR A 117 5.88 -4.74 4.55
N ALA A 118 4.60 -4.60 4.21
CA ALA A 118 3.75 -3.52 4.69
C ALA A 118 3.74 -3.44 6.22
N ALA A 119 3.56 -4.57 6.91
CA ALA A 119 3.58 -4.62 8.37
C ALA A 119 4.88 -4.06 8.98
N LYS A 120 6.04 -4.31 8.36
CA LYS A 120 7.33 -3.75 8.82
C LYS A 120 7.42 -2.24 8.59
N VAL A 121 6.93 -1.76 7.44
CA VAL A 121 6.94 -0.34 7.10
C VAL A 121 5.98 0.43 8.00
N ILE A 122 4.75 -0.07 8.17
CA ILE A 122 3.75 0.51 9.08
C ILE A 122 4.31 0.59 10.49
N LYS A 123 4.84 -0.54 11.01
CA LYS A 123 5.45 -0.58 12.34
C LYS A 123 6.58 0.45 12.46
N ALA A 124 7.51 0.48 11.50
CA ALA A 124 8.64 1.43 11.55
C ALA A 124 8.18 2.89 11.48
N THR A 125 7.07 3.18 10.81
CA THR A 125 6.51 4.54 10.75
C THR A 125 5.92 4.97 12.09
N PHE A 126 5.20 4.08 12.78
CA PHE A 126 4.53 4.42 14.04
C PHE A 126 5.37 4.16 15.31
N ASP A 127 6.47 3.39 15.21
CA ASP A 127 7.35 3.17 16.35
C ASP A 127 7.99 4.49 16.83
N GLU A 128 8.19 4.62 18.12
CA GLU A 128 8.94 5.74 18.70
C GLU A 128 10.41 5.72 18.21
N PRO A 129 10.99 6.89 17.89
CA PRO A 129 12.38 6.97 17.48
C PRO A 129 13.32 6.61 18.64
N LEU A 130 14.34 5.77 18.39
CA LEU A 130 15.32 5.37 19.40
C LEU A 130 16.19 6.53 19.89
N PHE A 131 16.36 7.55 19.05
CA PHE A 131 17.20 8.71 19.33
C PHE A 131 16.40 9.98 19.11
N PRO A 132 15.85 10.63 20.14
CA PRO A 132 15.10 11.87 19.97
C PRO A 132 15.97 13.00 19.41
N ALA A 133 15.35 14.02 18.82
CA ALA A 133 16.05 15.23 18.37
C ALA A 133 16.87 15.85 19.51
N GLY A 134 18.05 16.37 19.19
CA GLY A 134 19.01 16.85 20.17
C GLY A 134 19.96 15.78 20.73
N SER A 135 19.73 14.50 20.44
CA SER A 135 20.63 13.42 20.88
C SER A 135 21.96 13.45 20.15
N LEU A 136 23.05 13.22 20.88
CA LEU A 136 24.35 12.93 20.30
C LEU A 136 24.49 11.43 20.03
N ILE A 137 24.90 11.11 18.81
CA ILE A 137 24.99 9.75 18.29
C ILE A 137 26.30 9.53 17.55
N SER A 138 26.59 8.28 17.23
CA SER A 138 27.67 7.91 16.31
C SER A 138 27.18 6.95 15.23
N MET A 139 27.93 6.87 14.13
CA MET A 139 27.58 5.98 13.04
C MET A 139 28.08 4.55 13.27
N ARG A 140 27.29 3.56 12.85
CA ARG A 140 27.74 2.17 12.76
C ARG A 140 28.69 1.99 11.57
N SER A 141 29.42 0.89 11.55
CA SER A 141 30.26 0.51 10.37
C SER A 141 29.44 0.39 9.08
N SER A 142 28.18 0.00 9.19
CA SER A 142 27.24 -0.15 8.06
C SER A 142 26.71 1.16 7.50
N ALA A 143 27.01 2.31 8.13
CA ALA A 143 26.58 3.61 7.61
C ALA A 143 27.32 3.93 6.27
N PRO A 144 26.68 4.66 5.34
CA PRO A 144 27.33 5.11 4.12
C PRO A 144 28.65 5.82 4.42
N TRP A 145 29.70 5.50 3.66
CA TRP A 145 31.07 6.02 3.87
C TRP A 145 31.09 7.55 3.94
N ARG A 146 30.40 8.22 3.04
CA ARG A 146 30.32 9.70 3.00
C ARG A 146 29.82 10.28 4.33
N ILE A 147 28.76 9.72 4.89
CA ILE A 147 28.17 10.19 6.16
C ILE A 147 29.16 9.87 7.31
N LYS A 148 29.64 8.65 7.38
CA LYS A 148 30.53 8.23 8.47
C LYS A 148 31.79 9.08 8.58
N ASN A 149 32.34 9.50 7.44
CA ASN A 149 33.59 10.28 7.40
C ASN A 149 33.37 11.80 7.35
N SER A 150 32.14 12.29 7.38
CA SER A 150 31.85 13.73 7.45
C SER A 150 32.12 14.35 8.81
N SER A 151 32.26 13.53 9.87
CA SER A 151 32.61 13.99 11.21
C SER A 151 34.01 13.51 11.58
N PRO A 152 35.01 14.40 11.74
CA PRO A 152 36.33 14.02 12.22
C PRO A 152 36.31 13.38 13.60
N GLN A 153 35.37 13.76 14.43
CA GLN A 153 35.19 13.22 15.80
C GLN A 153 34.27 12.00 15.85
N GLY A 154 33.59 11.65 14.73
CA GLY A 154 32.60 10.59 14.67
C GLY A 154 31.32 10.86 15.44
N ILE A 155 31.08 12.15 15.82
CA ILE A 155 29.93 12.59 16.61
C ILE A 155 28.94 13.33 15.71
N PHE A 156 27.66 13.00 15.84
CA PHE A 156 26.56 13.60 15.09
C PHE A 156 25.45 14.04 16.05
N LEU A 157 24.81 15.14 15.74
CA LEU A 157 23.59 15.61 16.38
C LEU A 157 22.39 15.13 15.58
N VAL A 158 21.38 14.54 16.22
CA VAL A 158 20.06 14.31 15.64
C VAL A 158 19.33 15.64 15.54
N VAL A 159 19.11 16.11 14.32
CA VAL A 159 18.40 17.36 14.05
C VAL A 159 16.90 17.13 14.01
N GLU A 160 16.49 16.03 13.35
CA GLU A 160 15.09 15.71 13.12
C GLU A 160 14.92 14.19 13.07
N THR A 161 13.85 13.70 13.68
CA THR A 161 13.38 12.33 13.56
C THR A 161 12.26 12.26 12.53
N ASP A 162 12.04 11.11 11.93
CA ASP A 162 11.02 10.94 10.88
C ASP A 162 11.13 11.97 9.74
N ALA A 163 12.37 12.34 9.41
CA ALA A 163 12.68 13.40 8.46
C ALA A 163 12.22 13.10 7.02
N GLN A 164 11.96 11.84 6.72
CA GLN A 164 11.40 11.37 5.45
C GLN A 164 10.53 10.12 5.69
N PRO A 165 9.58 9.82 4.78
CA PRO A 165 8.79 8.61 4.84
C PRO A 165 9.65 7.35 4.83
N VAL A 166 9.20 6.32 5.53
CA VAL A 166 9.87 5.01 5.55
C VAL A 166 9.68 4.31 4.21
N ILE A 167 10.77 4.08 3.50
CA ILE A 167 10.79 3.41 2.19
C ILE A 167 11.52 2.06 2.20
N SER A 168 11.82 1.51 3.36
CA SER A 168 12.55 0.25 3.54
C SER A 168 11.81 -0.67 4.51
N ALA A 169 11.57 -1.91 4.11
CA ALA A 169 10.87 -2.91 4.93
C ALA A 169 11.85 -3.70 5.83
N CYS A 170 12.71 -3.00 6.55
CA CYS A 170 13.70 -3.60 7.46
C CYS A 170 13.58 -3.01 8.87
N LYS A 171 14.23 -3.64 9.84
CA LYS A 171 14.33 -3.11 11.20
C LYS A 171 15.20 -1.85 11.22
N GLY A 172 14.75 -0.79 11.87
CA GLY A 172 15.46 0.49 11.95
C GLY A 172 15.47 1.25 10.63
N ALA A 173 14.35 1.19 9.89
CA ALA A 173 14.14 1.88 8.61
C ALA A 173 13.72 3.36 8.76
N LYS A 174 13.46 3.81 9.98
CA LYS A 174 13.12 5.21 10.28
C LYS A 174 14.26 6.13 9.84
N ILE A 175 13.94 7.24 9.18
CA ILE A 175 14.93 8.14 8.59
C ILE A 175 15.12 9.36 9.48
N TYR A 176 16.37 9.61 9.81
CA TYR A 176 16.83 10.70 10.64
C TYR A 176 17.58 11.73 9.79
N LYS A 177 17.38 12.99 10.09
CA LYS A 177 18.26 14.08 9.64
C LYS A 177 19.30 14.30 10.72
N VAL A 178 20.56 14.14 10.36
CA VAL A 178 21.69 14.25 11.31
C VAL A 178 22.70 15.28 10.82
N MET A 179 23.42 15.88 11.74
CA MET A 179 24.45 16.91 11.46
C MET A 179 25.74 16.51 12.16
N PRO A 180 26.90 16.45 11.46
CA PRO A 180 28.20 16.29 12.12
C PRO A 180 28.47 17.43 13.09
N VAL A 181 28.95 17.14 14.28
CA VAL A 181 29.34 18.20 15.24
C VAL A 181 30.48 19.03 14.65
N GLY A 182 30.30 20.35 14.64
CA GLY A 182 31.25 21.28 14.04
C GLY A 182 31.04 21.55 12.54
N SER A 183 29.93 21.07 11.96
CA SER A 183 29.55 21.30 10.55
C SER A 183 28.14 21.86 10.46
N ALA A 184 27.82 22.54 9.37
CA ALA A 184 26.46 22.94 9.02
C ALA A 184 25.81 21.99 8.00
N GLU A 185 26.54 21.00 7.48
CA GLU A 185 26.03 20.01 6.53
C GLU A 185 25.11 18.99 7.24
N THR A 186 24.01 18.64 6.62
CA THR A 186 23.08 17.64 7.15
C THR A 186 22.96 16.45 6.23
N PHE A 187 22.69 15.27 6.80
CA PHE A 187 22.55 14.01 6.07
C PHE A 187 21.28 13.30 6.50
N MET A 188 20.68 12.57 5.56
CA MET A 188 19.61 11.61 5.84
C MET A 188 20.21 10.23 6.07
N VAL A 189 19.83 9.58 7.16
CA VAL A 189 20.38 8.27 7.53
C VAL A 189 19.28 7.42 8.18
N GLU A 190 19.25 6.13 7.86
CA GLU A 190 18.33 5.20 8.52
C GLU A 190 18.83 4.86 9.93
N GLU A 191 17.91 4.70 10.87
CA GLU A 191 18.14 4.37 12.27
C GLU A 191 19.08 3.17 12.46
N ARG A 192 18.98 2.15 11.60
CA ARG A 192 19.84 0.96 11.64
C ARG A 192 21.33 1.27 11.50
N HIS A 193 21.69 2.41 10.97
CA HIS A 193 23.07 2.87 10.80
C HIS A 193 23.56 3.75 11.97
N ILE A 194 22.69 4.04 12.92
CA ILE A 194 22.96 4.88 14.09
C ILE A 194 23.22 4.00 15.30
N LYS A 195 24.04 4.45 16.19
CA LYS A 195 24.27 3.86 17.52
C LYS A 195 24.42 4.94 18.58
N LYS A 196 24.08 4.58 19.83
CA LYS A 196 24.33 5.43 20.99
C LYS A 196 25.83 5.73 21.10
N MET A 197 26.16 6.98 21.40
CA MET A 197 27.54 7.37 21.71
C MET A 197 28.01 6.61 22.95
N LYS A 198 29.22 6.07 22.90
CA LYS A 198 29.85 5.53 24.10
C LYS A 198 30.15 6.71 25.05
N LYS A 199 29.78 6.59 26.30
CA LYS A 199 30.27 7.54 27.30
C LYS A 199 31.80 7.45 27.31
N VAL A 200 32.44 8.58 27.12
CA VAL A 200 33.89 8.73 27.33
C VAL A 200 34.14 8.69 28.82
#